data_56c83d90a993728c9d1aaf5607b73ac1
#
_entry.id   56c83d90a993728c9d1aaf5607b73ac1
#
_cell.length_a   1.000
_cell.length_b   1.000
_cell.length_c   1.000
_cell.angle_alpha   90.00
_cell.angle_beta   90.00
_cell.angle_gamma   90.00
#
_symmetry.space_group_name_H-M   'P 1'
#
loop_
_entity.id
_entity.type
_entity.pdbx_description
1 polymer ?
#
loop_
_entity_poly.entity_id
_entity_poly.type
_entity_poly.pdbx_seq_one_letter_code
_entity_poly.pdbx_strand_id
1 'polypeptide(L)' 'MSEEKASEVAEAADLVLNGYAVTRDGENFRVVNLYSGKAAYVMASGELSETNMDEVESEIACRIVNENRRYIVAA' A
#
# COMPACT_ATOMS: atom_id res chain seq x y z
N MET A 1 0.31 -14.38 -4.22
CA MET A 1 1.75 -14.05 -4.08
C MET A 1 2.44 -15.12 -3.24
N SER A 2 3.64 -15.51 -3.60
CA SER A 2 4.38 -16.51 -2.82
C SER A 2 4.81 -15.91 -1.47
N GLU A 3 5.06 -16.76 -0.48
CA GLU A 3 5.54 -16.30 0.83
C GLU A 3 6.86 -15.57 0.73
N GLU A 4 7.75 -16.06 -0.12
CA GLU A 4 9.05 -15.45 -0.32
C GLU A 4 8.93 -14.04 -0.90
N LYS A 5 8.09 -13.88 -1.90
CA LYS A 5 7.85 -12.58 -2.51
C LYS A 5 7.16 -11.62 -1.55
N ALA A 6 6.18 -12.12 -0.81
CA ALA A 6 5.49 -11.32 0.19
C ALA A 6 6.45 -10.83 1.27
N SER A 7 7.37 -11.70 1.70
CA SER A 7 8.38 -11.35 2.70
C SER A 7 9.31 -10.25 2.18
N GLU A 8 9.75 -10.35 0.93
CA GLU A 8 10.59 -9.33 0.31
C GLU A 8 9.88 -7.98 0.23
N VAL A 9 8.63 -8.00 -0.18
CA VAL A 9 7.83 -6.78 -0.29
C VAL A 9 7.62 -6.16 1.10
N ALA A 10 7.32 -6.99 2.09
CA ALA A 10 7.10 -6.51 3.46
C ALA A 10 8.37 -5.88 4.04
N GLU A 11 9.53 -6.49 3.80
CA GLU A 11 10.80 -5.97 4.30
C GLU A 11 11.16 -4.62 3.68
N ALA A 12 10.79 -4.41 2.42
CA ALA A 12 11.08 -3.16 1.72
C ALA A 12 10.05 -2.07 1.98
N ALA A 13 8.94 -2.40 2.61
CA ALA A 13 7.84 -1.46 2.82
C ALA A 13 8.14 -0.49 3.97
N ASP A 14 7.52 0.68 3.88
CA ASP A 14 7.59 1.68 4.95
C ASP A 14 6.63 1.33 6.09
N LEU A 15 5.55 0.65 5.77
CA LEU A 15 4.55 0.23 6.75
C LEU A 15 3.90 -1.07 6.29
N VAL A 16 3.70 -2.00 7.21
CA VAL A 16 2.92 -3.21 6.96
C VAL A 16 1.79 -3.25 7.97
N LEU A 17 0.56 -3.35 7.48
CA LEU A 17 -0.62 -3.32 8.33
C LEU A 17 -1.69 -4.24 7.76
N ASN A 18 -2.16 -5.19 8.56
CA ASN A 18 -3.23 -6.11 8.18
C ASN A 18 -3.05 -6.81 6.84
N GLY A 19 -1.81 -7.20 6.53
CA GLY A 19 -1.51 -7.90 5.28
C GLY A 19 -1.34 -6.98 4.08
N TYR A 20 -1.29 -5.67 4.29
CA TYR A 20 -0.99 -4.69 3.26
C TYR A 20 0.35 -4.05 3.53
N ALA A 21 1.16 -3.94 2.51
CA ALA A 21 2.47 -3.27 2.59
C ALA A 21 2.36 -1.93 1.88
N VAL A 22 2.72 -0.86 2.56
CA VAL A 22 2.66 0.49 2.02
C VAL A 22 4.07 1.00 1.82
N THR A 23 4.37 1.44 0.61
CA THR A 23 5.68 1.98 0.26
C THR A 23 5.50 3.33 -0.41
N ARG A 24 6.28 4.29 0.02
CA ARG A 24 6.26 5.59 -0.61
C ARG A 24 6.94 5.49 -1.97
N ASP A 25 6.30 6.05 -2.99
CA ASP A 25 6.80 6.05 -4.37
C ASP A 25 6.72 7.47 -4.91
N GLY A 26 7.80 8.23 -4.71
CA GLY A 26 7.80 9.65 -5.04
C GLY A 26 6.82 10.40 -4.14
N GLU A 27 5.86 11.07 -4.75
CA GLU A 27 4.81 11.78 -4.01
C GLU A 27 3.61 10.89 -3.70
N ASN A 28 3.56 9.72 -4.34
CA ASN A 28 2.44 8.79 -4.21
C ASN A 28 2.79 7.66 -3.25
N PHE A 29 1.81 6.79 -3.01
CA PHE A 29 1.99 5.62 -2.16
C PHE A 29 1.55 4.39 -2.92
N ARG A 30 2.31 3.31 -2.79
CA ARG A 30 1.93 2.02 -3.34
C ARG A 30 1.50 1.11 -2.20
N VAL A 31 0.30 0.54 -2.33
CA VAL A 31 -0.23 -0.40 -1.34
C VAL A 31 -0.36 -1.75 -2.00
N VAL A 32 0.30 -2.76 -1.45
CA VAL A 32 0.29 -4.12 -1.99
C VAL A 32 -0.40 -5.05 -1.01
N ASN A 33 -1.36 -5.83 -1.50
CA ASN A 33 -1.96 -6.89 -0.74
C ASN A 33 -0.98 -8.07 -0.75
N LEU A 34 -0.43 -8.41 0.40
CA LEU A 34 0.61 -9.44 0.52
C LEU A 34 0.12 -10.85 0.22
N TYR A 35 -1.18 -11.07 0.21
CA TYR A 35 -1.77 -12.38 -0.11
C TYR A 35 -2.01 -12.53 -1.61
N SER A 36 -2.63 -11.54 -2.23
CA SER A 36 -2.99 -11.60 -3.65
C SER A 36 -1.91 -11.08 -4.58
N GLY A 37 -1.06 -10.21 -4.10
CA GLY A 37 -0.06 -9.53 -4.92
C GLY A 37 -0.62 -8.34 -5.70
N LYS A 38 -1.91 -8.06 -5.55
CA LYS A 38 -2.52 -6.90 -6.21
C LYS A 38 -2.10 -5.61 -5.54
N ALA A 39 -2.07 -4.54 -6.28
CA ALA A 39 -1.58 -3.25 -5.78
C ALA A 39 -2.52 -2.11 -6.13
N ALA A 40 -2.51 -1.10 -5.28
CA ALA A 40 -3.20 0.15 -5.52
C ALA A 40 -2.21 1.29 -5.35
N TYR A 41 -2.37 2.33 -6.15
CA TYR A 41 -1.54 3.54 -6.06
C TYR A 41 -2.42 4.67 -5.56
N VAL A 42 -2.01 5.30 -4.47
CA VAL A 42 -2.74 6.37 -3.82
C VAL A 42 -1.93 7.65 -3.97
N MET A 43 -2.57 8.70 -4.45
CA MET A 43 -1.91 9.99 -4.65
C MET A 43 -1.65 10.70 -3.33
N ALA A 44 -0.76 11.67 -3.34
CA ALA A 44 -0.47 12.49 -2.17
C ALA A 44 -1.73 13.13 -1.58
N SER A 45 -2.72 13.43 -2.43
CA SER A 45 -4.01 13.97 -2.00
C SER A 45 -4.85 12.98 -1.21
N GLY A 46 -4.53 11.69 -1.31
CA GLY A 46 -5.32 10.64 -0.68
C GLY A 46 -6.29 9.95 -1.62
N GLU A 47 -6.33 10.42 -2.87
CA GLU A 47 -7.21 9.82 -3.88
C GLU A 47 -6.53 8.67 -4.59
N LEU A 48 -7.34 7.72 -5.04
CA LEU A 48 -6.85 6.57 -5.79
C LEU A 48 -6.40 6.98 -7.18
N SER A 49 -5.21 6.56 -7.58
CA SER A 49 -4.67 6.82 -8.92
C SER A 49 -4.90 5.63 -9.84
N GLU A 50 -4.36 4.47 -9.47
CA GLU A 50 -4.50 3.24 -10.23
C GLU A 50 -4.65 2.08 -9.27
N THR A 51 -5.35 1.03 -9.70
CA THR A 51 -5.49 -0.17 -8.90
C THR A 51 -5.89 -1.36 -9.77
N ASN A 52 -5.42 -2.55 -9.39
CA ASN A 52 -5.97 -3.79 -9.90
C ASN A 52 -6.66 -4.58 -8.79
N MET A 53 -6.89 -3.93 -7.66
CA MET A 53 -7.69 -4.45 -6.56
C MET A 53 -9.17 -4.19 -6.84
N ASP A 54 -10.06 -4.92 -6.15
CA ASP A 54 -11.48 -4.62 -6.26
C ASP A 54 -11.80 -3.31 -5.53
N GLU A 55 -13.05 -2.88 -5.62
CA GLU A 55 -13.49 -1.62 -5.04
C GLU A 55 -13.30 -1.56 -3.53
N VAL A 56 -13.64 -2.66 -2.84
CA VAL A 56 -13.52 -2.74 -1.38
C VAL A 56 -12.06 -2.64 -0.95
N GLU A 57 -11.20 -3.42 -1.58
CA GLU A 57 -9.77 -3.41 -1.26
C GLU A 57 -9.12 -2.07 -1.58
N SER A 58 -9.51 -1.45 -2.70
CA SER A 58 -8.99 -0.14 -3.07
C SER A 58 -9.36 0.92 -2.04
N GLU A 59 -10.57 0.84 -1.51
CA GLU A 59 -11.01 1.75 -0.45
C GLU A 59 -10.20 1.53 0.83
N ILE A 60 -9.93 0.28 1.17
CA ILE A 60 -9.10 -0.07 2.33
C ILE A 60 -7.69 0.51 2.14
N ALA A 61 -7.13 0.38 0.95
CA ALA A 61 -5.81 0.91 0.64
C ALA A 61 -5.73 2.42 0.85
N CYS A 62 -6.72 3.15 0.35
CA CYS A 62 -6.79 4.61 0.54
C CYS A 62 -6.90 4.96 2.02
N ARG A 63 -7.71 4.22 2.75
CA ARG A 63 -7.90 4.46 4.19
C ARG A 63 -6.60 4.22 4.96
N ILE A 64 -5.89 3.15 4.65
CA ILE A 64 -4.60 2.85 5.31
C ILE A 64 -3.64 4.00 5.10
N VAL A 65 -3.51 4.49 3.88
CA VAL A 65 -2.63 5.62 3.58
C VAL A 65 -3.04 6.86 4.37
N ASN A 66 -4.32 7.21 4.32
CA ASN A 66 -4.81 8.44 4.95
C ASN A 66 -4.73 8.41 6.48
N GLU A 67 -4.94 7.26 7.09
CA GLU A 67 -4.88 7.12 8.54
C GLU A 67 -3.45 7.00 9.07
N ASN A 68 -2.49 6.68 8.22
CA ASN A 68 -1.12 6.41 8.64
C ASN A 68 -0.07 7.32 7.99
N ARG A 69 -0.47 8.45 7.48
CA ARG A 69 0.46 9.36 6.78
C ARG A 69 1.67 9.73 7.59
N ARG A 70 1.50 9.98 8.89
CA ARG A 70 2.61 10.38 9.76
C ARG A 70 3.71 9.33 9.86
N TYR A 71 3.35 8.06 9.64
CA TYR A 71 4.29 6.96 9.72
C TYR A 71 4.94 6.64 8.38
N ILE A 72 4.35 7.08 7.28
CA ILE A 72 4.79 6.75 5.93
C ILE A 72 5.60 7.89 5.31
N VAL A 73 5.27 9.12 5.65
CA VAL A 73 5.87 10.31 5.05
C VAL A 73 7.13 10.75 5.76
N ALA A 74 7.39 10.27 6.94
CA ALA A 74 8.56 10.63 7.70
C ALA A 74 9.82 10.20 6.96
N ALA A 75 10.66 11.09 6.64
CA ALA A 75 11.86 10.73 5.94
C ALA A 75 12.99 11.63 6.30
#